data_a528a3a42153f480aeec43be36d4d2f3
#
_entry.id   a528a3a42153f480aeec43be36d4d2f3
#
_cell.length_a   1.000
_cell.length_b   1.000
_cell.length_c   1.000
_cell.angle_alpha   90.00
_cell.angle_beta   90.00
_cell.angle_gamma   90.00
#
_symmetry.space_group_name_H-M   'P 1'
#
loop_
_entity.id
_entity.type
_entity.pdbx_description
1 polymer ?
#
loop_
_entity_poly.entity_id
_entity_poly.type
_entity_poly.pdbx_seq_one_letter_code
_entity_poly.pdbx_strand_id
1 'polypeptide(L)'
;MARKDESLTMVLVTRKDLTLSRGKLAAQCGHAAVECALKAARECPKQLESWRENGARKIVLEAPNLDALKRLFGAAQADDIVCYMVRD
;
A
#
# COMPACT_ATOMS: atom_id res chain seq x y z
N MET A 1 -21.34 12.66 -9.40
CA MET A 1 -20.83 12.49 -9.38
C MET A 1 -19.99 11.65 -9.05
N ALA A 2 -19.68 10.94 -9.18
CA ALA A 2 -18.80 9.87 -8.91
C ALA A 2 -17.40 10.28 -8.60
N ARG A 3 -17.32 11.21 -7.79
CA ARG A 3 -16.02 11.74 -7.38
C ARG A 3 -15.36 10.83 -6.40
N LYS A 4 -16.10 9.92 -5.80
CA LYS A 4 -15.56 9.04 -4.78
C LYS A 4 -14.40 8.18 -5.28
N ASP A 5 -14.39 7.87 -6.56
CA ASP A 5 -13.32 7.04 -7.11
C ASP A 5 -11.99 7.76 -7.15
N GLU A 6 -12.03 9.08 -7.10
CA GLU A 6 -10.81 9.88 -7.10
C GLU A 6 -10.09 9.81 -5.76
N SER A 7 -10.77 9.31 -4.73
CA SER A 7 -10.16 9.22 -3.41
C SER A 7 -9.37 7.93 -3.21
N LEU A 8 -9.44 7.00 -4.17
CA LEU A 8 -8.69 5.76 -4.03
C LEU A 8 -7.20 6.03 -4.15
N THR A 9 -6.47 5.57 -3.16
CA THR A 9 -5.04 5.82 -3.06
C THR A 9 -4.36 4.58 -2.53
N MET A 10 -3.23 4.22 -3.14
CA MET A 10 -2.39 3.19 -2.58
C MET A 10 -1.45 3.83 -1.58
N VAL A 11 -1.47 3.36 -0.34
CA VAL A 11 -0.61 3.89 0.70
C VAL A 11 0.53 2.91 0.91
N LEU A 12 1.76 3.40 0.76
CA LEU A 12 2.97 2.62 0.99
C LEU A 12 3.56 3.10 2.31
N VAL A 13 3.75 2.19 3.25
CA VAL A 13 4.25 2.54 4.58
C VAL A 13 5.60 1.91 4.78
N THR A 14 6.60 2.74 5.05
CA THR A 14 7.97 2.28 5.28
C THR A 14 8.31 2.39 6.76
N ARG A 15 9.36 1.69 7.17
CA ARG A 15 9.84 1.74 8.56
C ARG A 15 10.92 2.79 8.68
N LYS A 16 10.68 3.76 9.52
CA LYS A 16 11.64 4.84 9.74
C LYS A 16 12.91 4.35 10.43
N ASP A 17 12.80 3.29 11.22
CA ASP A 17 13.92 2.78 12.01
C ASP A 17 14.92 1.94 11.21
N LEU A 18 14.61 1.65 9.96
CA LEU A 18 15.55 0.90 9.10
C LEU A 18 16.39 1.87 8.29
N THR A 19 17.69 1.57 8.21
CA THR A 19 18.62 2.36 7.42
C THR A 19 18.81 1.65 6.09
N LEU A 20 18.04 2.06 5.10
CA LEU A 20 18.12 1.49 3.76
C LEU A 20 18.63 2.54 2.79
N SER A 21 19.39 2.08 1.79
CA SER A 21 19.76 2.98 0.70
C SER A 21 18.50 3.37 -0.07
N ARG A 22 18.60 4.48 -0.80
CA ARG A 22 17.46 4.93 -1.61
C ARG A 22 17.02 3.86 -2.60
N GLY A 23 17.98 3.18 -3.22
CA GLY A 23 17.66 2.12 -4.17
C GLY A 23 16.92 0.97 -3.54
N LYS A 24 17.38 0.53 -2.37
CA LYS A 24 16.70 -0.56 -1.66
C LYS A 24 15.31 -0.15 -1.23
N LEU A 25 15.16 1.06 -0.73
CA LEU A 25 13.86 1.55 -0.30
C LEU A 25 12.89 1.60 -1.48
N ALA A 26 13.36 2.12 -2.61
CA ALA A 26 12.53 2.19 -3.80
C ALA A 26 12.13 0.80 -4.28
N ALA A 27 13.07 -0.15 -4.26
CA ALA A 27 12.79 -1.53 -4.67
C ALA A 27 11.75 -2.18 -3.76
N GLN A 28 11.86 -1.96 -2.44
CA GLN A 28 10.90 -2.52 -1.50
C GLN A 28 9.52 -1.91 -1.69
N CYS A 29 9.44 -0.60 -1.93
CA CYS A 29 8.16 0.03 -2.22
C CYS A 29 7.56 -0.50 -3.52
N GLY A 30 8.38 -0.70 -4.54
CA GLY A 30 7.92 -1.29 -5.79
C GLY A 30 7.39 -2.69 -5.59
N HIS A 31 8.10 -3.51 -4.79
CA HIS A 31 7.65 -4.85 -4.47
C HIS A 31 6.28 -4.82 -3.79
N ALA A 32 6.15 -3.98 -2.76
CA ALA A 32 4.90 -3.87 -2.03
C ALA A 32 3.76 -3.44 -2.94
N ALA A 33 4.01 -2.45 -3.80
CA ALA A 33 2.99 -1.94 -4.70
C ALA A 33 2.51 -3.01 -5.67
N VAL A 34 3.44 -3.75 -6.26
CA VAL A 34 3.08 -4.80 -7.22
C VAL A 34 2.29 -5.91 -6.54
N GLU A 35 2.75 -6.38 -5.38
CA GLU A 35 2.06 -7.47 -4.68
C GLU A 35 0.68 -7.05 -4.22
N CYS A 36 0.56 -5.80 -3.73
CA CYS A 36 -0.73 -5.30 -3.31
C CYS A 36 -1.69 -5.20 -4.49
N ALA A 37 -1.21 -4.73 -5.64
CA ALA A 37 -2.05 -4.63 -6.83
C ALA A 37 -2.48 -6.01 -7.33
N LEU A 38 -1.58 -6.99 -7.30
CA LEU A 38 -1.93 -8.35 -7.71
C LEU A 38 -2.97 -8.95 -6.78
N LYS A 39 -2.85 -8.68 -5.47
CA LYS A 39 -3.84 -9.14 -4.51
C LYS A 39 -5.18 -8.46 -4.75
N ALA A 40 -5.16 -7.15 -5.02
CA ALA A 40 -6.38 -6.40 -5.32
C ALA A 40 -7.06 -6.92 -6.58
N ALA A 41 -6.28 -7.36 -7.57
CA ALA A 41 -6.85 -7.93 -8.79
C ALA A 41 -7.69 -9.17 -8.50
N ARG A 42 -7.32 -9.92 -7.46
CA ARG A 42 -8.07 -11.10 -7.07
C ARG A 42 -9.24 -10.77 -6.15
N GLU A 43 -9.07 -9.82 -5.24
CA GLU A 43 -10.04 -9.57 -4.18
C GLU A 43 -10.99 -8.43 -4.45
N CYS A 44 -10.53 -7.41 -5.16
CA CYS A 44 -11.36 -6.23 -5.45
C CYS A 44 -11.01 -5.63 -6.80
N PRO A 45 -11.24 -6.40 -7.88
CA PRO A 45 -10.79 -5.96 -9.21
C PRO A 45 -11.42 -4.65 -9.68
N LYS A 46 -12.66 -4.38 -9.28
CA LYS A 46 -13.28 -3.13 -9.70
C LYS A 46 -12.62 -1.91 -9.06
N GLN A 47 -12.26 -2.03 -7.80
CA GLN A 47 -11.55 -0.94 -7.13
C GLN A 47 -10.17 -0.75 -7.74
N LEU A 48 -9.48 -1.83 -8.04
CA LEU A 48 -8.18 -1.74 -8.68
C LEU A 48 -8.28 -1.02 -10.02
N GLU A 49 -9.26 -1.39 -10.82
CA GLU A 49 -9.42 -0.77 -12.13
C GLU A 49 -9.76 0.71 -12.00
N SER A 50 -10.65 1.06 -11.08
CA SER A 50 -11.00 2.46 -10.84
C SER A 50 -9.78 3.26 -10.42
N TRP A 51 -8.97 2.71 -9.51
CA TRP A 51 -7.75 3.35 -9.06
C TRP A 51 -6.80 3.59 -10.23
N ARG A 52 -6.62 2.57 -11.07
CA ARG A 52 -5.73 2.70 -12.24
C ARG A 52 -6.22 3.76 -13.22
N GLU A 53 -7.53 3.78 -13.46
CA GLU A 53 -8.12 4.74 -14.41
C GLU A 53 -8.05 6.17 -13.91
N ASN A 54 -7.97 6.35 -12.61
CA ASN A 54 -7.94 7.68 -12.01
C ASN A 54 -6.54 8.11 -11.57
N GLY A 55 -5.52 7.57 -12.21
CA GLY A 55 -4.16 8.05 -12.03
C GLY A 55 -3.29 7.17 -11.15
N ALA A 56 -3.83 6.09 -10.59
CA ALA A 56 -3.07 5.16 -9.76
C ALA A 56 -2.31 5.90 -8.66
N ARG A 57 -3.02 6.79 -7.96
CA ARG A 57 -2.41 7.65 -6.96
C ARG A 57 -1.75 6.84 -5.84
N LYS A 58 -0.56 7.25 -5.47
CA LYS A 58 0.20 6.61 -4.38
C LYS A 58 0.72 7.67 -3.44
N ILE A 59 0.76 7.35 -2.15
CA ILE A 59 1.45 8.17 -1.16
C ILE A 59 2.34 7.27 -0.34
N VAL A 60 3.41 7.85 0.18
CA VAL A 60 4.37 7.11 1.00
C VAL A 60 4.41 7.75 2.37
N LEU A 61 4.19 6.93 3.39
CA LEU A 61 4.21 7.35 4.78
C LEU A 61 5.25 6.54 5.53
N GLU A 62 5.61 6.99 6.73
CA GLU A 62 6.57 6.27 7.57
C GLU A 62 5.91 5.83 8.87
N ALA A 63 6.19 4.61 9.28
CA ALA A 63 5.87 4.14 10.63
C ALA A 63 7.17 4.14 11.42
N PRO A 64 7.11 4.48 12.72
CA PRO A 64 8.36 4.58 13.50
C PRO A 64 9.10 3.26 13.66
N ASN A 65 8.39 2.14 13.71
CA ASN A 65 9.02 0.85 13.95
C ASN A 65 8.10 -0.27 13.48
N LEU A 66 8.58 -1.51 13.62
CA LEU A 66 7.85 -2.69 13.16
C LEU A 66 6.52 -2.86 13.90
N ASP A 67 6.49 -2.60 15.20
CA ASP A 67 5.25 -2.78 15.97
C ASP A 67 4.16 -1.84 15.46
N ALA A 68 4.50 -0.59 15.18
CA ALA A 68 3.54 0.37 14.64
C ALA A 68 3.06 -0.08 13.27
N LEU A 69 3.97 -0.59 12.45
CA LEU A 69 3.62 -1.09 11.11
C LEU A 69 2.66 -2.28 11.21
N LYS A 70 2.95 -3.20 12.12
CA LYS A 70 2.07 -4.38 12.31
C LYS A 70 0.69 -3.99 12.80
N ARG A 71 0.61 -3.01 13.69
CA ARG A 71 -0.69 -2.55 14.18
C ARG A 71 -1.50 -1.91 13.06
N LEU A 72 -0.84 -1.13 12.21
CA LEU A 72 -1.50 -0.51 11.08
C LEU A 72 -2.00 -1.56 10.10
N PHE A 73 -1.15 -2.56 9.82
CA PHE A 73 -1.51 -3.65 8.91
C PHE A 73 -2.73 -4.41 9.44
N GLY A 74 -2.73 -4.73 10.75
CA GLY A 74 -3.85 -5.41 11.37
C GLY A 74 -5.13 -4.60 11.33
N ALA A 75 -5.03 -3.29 11.53
CA ALA A 75 -6.21 -2.41 11.46
C ALA A 75 -6.77 -2.38 10.05
N ALA A 76 -5.89 -2.34 9.03
CA ALA A 76 -6.34 -2.35 7.65
C ALA A 76 -7.06 -3.67 7.32
N GLN A 77 -6.52 -4.79 7.79
CA GLN A 77 -7.15 -6.08 7.57
C GLN A 77 -8.52 -6.15 8.25
N ALA A 78 -8.63 -5.60 9.46
CA ALA A 78 -9.89 -5.60 10.18
C ALA A 78 -10.95 -4.78 9.48
N ASP A 79 -10.55 -3.77 8.72
CA ASP A 79 -11.47 -2.93 7.96
C ASP A 79 -11.67 -3.41 6.53
N ASP A 80 -11.22 -4.63 6.23
CA ASP A 80 -11.35 -5.23 4.89
C ASP A 80 -10.68 -4.41 3.79
N ILE A 81 -9.62 -3.71 4.15
CA ILE A 81 -8.80 -3.01 3.17
C ILE A 81 -7.77 -3.99 2.63
N VAL A 82 -7.68 -4.11 1.30
CA VAL A 82 -6.69 -4.98 0.71
C VAL A 82 -5.30 -4.44 1.05
N CYS A 83 -4.44 -5.29 1.59
CA CYS A 83 -3.11 -4.88 2.02
C CYS A 83 -2.13 -6.02 1.93
N TYR A 84 -0.86 -5.69 1.84
CA TYR A 84 0.22 -6.65 1.70
C TYR A 84 1.42 -6.16 2.51
N MET A 85 2.10 -7.06 3.19
CA MET A 85 3.30 -6.72 3.94
C MET A 85 4.50 -7.45 3.33
N VAL A 86 5.50 -6.67 2.93
CA VAL A 86 6.75 -7.24 2.45
C VAL A 86 7.55 -7.74 3.65
N ARG A 87 8.05 -8.95 3.54
CA ARG A 87 8.91 -9.54 4.57
C ARG A 87 10.25 -9.89 3.96
N ASP A 88 11.29 -9.51 4.63
CA ASP A 88 12.65 -9.83 4.19
C ASP A 88 13.20 -10.99 4.97
#